data_74bbc5851e1a0af93f0123da1cbe6a35
#
_entry.id   74bbc5851e1a0af93f0123da1cbe6a35
#
_cell.length_a   1.000
_cell.length_b   1.000
_cell.length_c   1.000
_cell.angle_alpha   90.00
_cell.angle_beta   90.00
_cell.angle_gamma   90.00
#
_symmetry.space_group_name_H-M   'P 1'
#
loop_
_entity.id
_entity.type
_entity.pdbx_description
1 polymer ?
#
loop_
_entity_poly.entity_id
_entity_poly.type
_entity_poly.pdbx_seq_one_letter_code
_entity_poly.pdbx_strand_id
1 'polypeptide(L)'
;MISRLIENFKNIKIAVIGDLMLDEYIMGKVERISPEAPVPVVKVTEEKFVLGGAANVINNLAALGANVYCGGLVGKDKNAEKLINAFPKNVDCNLILKVDNRPTIVKKRVIAGHQQLLRLDWEEEFYINEDEENIIIENLKNHIKELNAVILSDYNKGLLTKSLSQKIINLCRENNVIVTVDPKPKNISNFVGASSITPNKKEAYAAVEASPSENIDIVGEKLKEKYNLDTVLVTRSEEGMTLYDKEIHNIPTYAKEVYDVTGAGDTVISVFTLAKAAGATWEEAAKIANAAGGIVVGKIGTSTVSEKELIETYNNIYSNN
;
A
#
# COMPACT_ATOMS: atom_id res chain seq x y z
N MET A 1 -5.71 17.00 -20.42
CA MET A 1 -6.08 15.55 -20.34
C MET A 1 -5.94 15.06 -18.91
N ILE A 2 -4.81 15.21 -18.24
CA ILE A 2 -4.56 14.71 -16.87
C ILE A 2 -5.51 15.25 -15.80
N SER A 3 -5.80 16.56 -15.79
CA SER A 3 -6.71 17.16 -14.80
C SER A 3 -8.09 16.51 -14.82
N ARG A 4 -8.62 16.21 -16.01
CA ARG A 4 -9.93 15.56 -16.16
C ARG A 4 -9.92 14.10 -15.66
N LEU A 5 -8.78 13.40 -15.81
CA LEU A 5 -8.62 12.05 -15.28
C LEU A 5 -8.60 12.08 -13.74
N ILE A 6 -7.83 13.01 -13.15
CA ILE A 6 -7.74 13.16 -11.69
C ILE A 6 -9.07 13.63 -11.10
N GLU A 7 -9.77 14.58 -11.74
CA GLU A 7 -11.12 14.98 -11.32
C GLU A 7 -12.12 13.82 -11.29
N ASN A 8 -11.89 12.78 -12.11
CA ASN A 8 -12.73 11.58 -12.13
C ASN A 8 -12.47 10.62 -10.96
N PHE A 9 -11.40 10.79 -10.18
CA PHE A 9 -11.06 9.92 -9.05
C PHE A 9 -12.18 9.81 -8.02
N LYS A 10 -12.93 10.88 -7.80
CA LYS A 10 -14.10 10.91 -6.89
C LYS A 10 -15.26 9.97 -7.29
N ASN A 11 -15.29 9.53 -8.55
CA ASN A 11 -16.29 8.60 -9.05
C ASN A 11 -15.81 7.14 -9.00
N ILE A 12 -14.55 6.91 -8.64
CA ILE A 12 -13.93 5.59 -8.64
C ILE A 12 -14.18 4.92 -7.29
N LYS A 13 -14.56 3.64 -7.34
CA LYS A 13 -14.78 2.78 -6.18
C LYS A 13 -13.71 1.67 -6.15
N ILE A 14 -12.94 1.63 -5.08
CA ILE A 14 -11.84 0.66 -4.91
C ILE A 14 -12.01 -0.06 -3.58
N ALA A 15 -11.93 -1.39 -3.60
CA ALA A 15 -11.75 -2.15 -2.37
C ALA A 15 -10.25 -2.36 -2.10
N VAL A 16 -9.83 -2.12 -0.88
CA VAL A 16 -8.48 -2.47 -0.40
C VAL A 16 -8.61 -3.58 0.63
N ILE A 17 -8.02 -4.73 0.35
CA ILE A 17 -7.99 -5.87 1.26
C ILE A 17 -6.54 -6.14 1.63
N GLY A 18 -6.23 -6.06 2.92
CA GLY A 18 -4.84 -6.21 3.35
C GLY A 18 -4.65 -6.13 4.86
N ASP A 19 -3.40 -6.18 5.27
CA ASP A 19 -3.00 -6.15 6.67
C ASP A 19 -3.11 -4.73 7.23
N LEU A 20 -4.22 -4.46 7.94
CA LEU A 20 -4.51 -3.17 8.56
C LEU A 20 -3.69 -3.00 9.83
N MET A 21 -3.06 -1.82 10.02
CA MET A 21 -2.28 -1.54 11.21
C MET A 21 -2.28 -0.06 11.61
N LEU A 22 -1.90 0.19 12.87
CA LEU A 22 -1.61 1.52 13.39
C LEU A 22 -0.10 1.67 13.59
N ASP A 23 0.46 2.75 13.10
CA ASP A 23 1.79 3.21 13.46
C ASP A 23 1.66 4.30 14.53
N GLU A 24 2.15 4.03 15.75
CA GLU A 24 2.12 4.96 16.87
C GLU A 24 3.52 5.50 17.18
N TYR A 25 3.57 6.76 17.60
CA TYR A 25 4.81 7.44 17.94
C TYR A 25 4.69 8.08 19.30
N ILE A 26 5.60 7.72 20.22
CA ILE A 26 5.83 8.41 21.48
C ILE A 26 7.10 9.25 21.29
N MET A 27 6.93 10.56 21.25
CA MET A 27 8.04 11.51 21.12
C MET A 27 8.39 12.12 22.46
N GLY A 28 9.68 12.27 22.73
CA GLY A 28 10.10 12.80 24.02
C GLY A 28 11.57 13.21 24.06
N LYS A 29 12.04 13.45 25.28
CA LYS A 29 13.43 13.81 25.59
C LYS A 29 14.00 12.84 26.61
N VAL A 30 15.26 12.49 26.45
CA VAL A 30 16.03 11.73 27.46
C VAL A 30 16.95 12.70 28.19
N GLU A 31 16.74 12.84 29.50
CA GLU A 31 17.56 13.72 30.36
C GLU A 31 18.32 12.94 31.43
N ARG A 32 17.94 11.68 31.65
CA ARG A 32 18.57 10.82 32.70
C ARG A 32 18.45 9.33 32.35
N ILE A 33 19.31 8.55 32.99
CA ILE A 33 19.23 7.09 33.07
C ILE A 33 18.34 6.71 34.27
N SER A 34 17.58 5.63 34.16
CA SER A 34 16.74 5.12 35.25
C SER A 34 17.63 4.66 36.44
N PRO A 35 17.23 4.96 37.68
CA PRO A 35 17.90 4.36 38.85
C PRO A 35 17.57 2.87 39.03
N GLU A 36 16.55 2.35 38.35
CA GLU A 36 16.06 0.96 38.46
C GLU A 36 16.79 0.01 37.52
N ALA A 37 17.28 0.53 36.36
CA ALA A 37 17.98 -0.25 35.33
C ALA A 37 18.80 0.69 34.43
N PRO A 38 19.84 0.20 33.72
CA PRO A 38 20.66 1.02 32.82
C PRO A 38 19.93 1.34 31.50
N VAL A 39 18.73 1.93 31.60
CA VAL A 39 17.88 2.33 30.47
C VAL A 39 17.55 3.83 30.52
N PRO A 40 17.39 4.50 29.38
CA PRO A 40 16.98 5.90 29.34
C PRO A 40 15.56 6.10 29.87
N VAL A 41 15.33 7.19 30.58
CA VAL A 41 13.99 7.66 30.94
C VAL A 41 13.54 8.68 29.91
N VAL A 42 12.51 8.33 29.14
CA VAL A 42 11.92 9.22 28.14
C VAL A 42 10.82 10.05 28.80
N LYS A 43 11.02 11.36 28.85
CA LYS A 43 9.97 12.30 29.22
C LYS A 43 9.14 12.60 27.99
N VAL A 44 7.93 12.00 27.93
CA VAL A 44 7.02 12.12 26.79
C VAL A 44 6.55 13.57 26.62
N THR A 45 6.63 14.06 25.40
CA THR A 45 6.16 15.42 25.02
C THR A 45 5.00 15.36 24.05
N GLU A 46 4.90 14.32 23.25
CA GLU A 46 3.86 14.16 22.24
C GLU A 46 3.58 12.67 21.99
N GLU A 47 2.33 12.34 21.77
CA GLU A 47 1.89 11.04 21.26
C GLU A 47 1.06 11.27 20.00
N LYS A 48 1.39 10.54 18.93
CA LYS A 48 0.62 10.57 17.69
C LYS A 48 0.50 9.18 17.09
N PHE A 49 -0.47 9.03 16.23
CA PHE A 49 -0.62 7.81 15.44
C PHE A 49 -0.97 8.15 14.00
N VAL A 50 -0.67 7.23 13.11
CA VAL A 50 -1.03 7.29 11.69
C VAL A 50 -1.52 5.92 11.24
N LEU A 51 -2.27 5.89 10.15
CA LEU A 51 -2.70 4.68 9.48
C LEU A 51 -1.49 4.04 8.78
N GLY A 52 -1.24 2.76 9.05
CA GLY A 52 -0.11 2.00 8.51
C GLY A 52 -0.54 0.78 7.71
N GLY A 53 0.37 0.19 6.96
CA GLY A 53 0.08 -0.95 6.09
C GLY A 53 -1.04 -0.68 5.11
N ALA A 54 -1.96 -1.64 4.95
CA ALA A 54 -3.11 -1.46 4.06
C ALA A 54 -3.97 -0.23 4.40
N ALA A 55 -4.00 0.19 5.67
CA ALA A 55 -4.72 1.40 6.08
C ALA A 55 -4.08 2.68 5.52
N ASN A 56 -2.76 2.70 5.27
CA ASN A 56 -2.11 3.82 4.59
C ASN A 56 -2.45 3.85 3.09
N VAL A 57 -2.57 2.70 2.42
CA VAL A 57 -3.06 2.60 1.03
C VAL A 57 -4.46 3.21 0.93
N ILE A 58 -5.36 2.84 1.85
CA ILE A 58 -6.72 3.37 1.95
C ILE A 58 -6.71 4.90 2.13
N ASN A 59 -5.87 5.40 3.03
CA ASN A 59 -5.76 6.83 3.31
C ASN A 59 -5.29 7.63 2.08
N ASN A 60 -4.33 7.10 1.30
CA ASN A 60 -3.86 7.71 0.06
C ASN A 60 -4.99 7.80 -1.00
N LEU A 61 -5.75 6.73 -1.19
CA LEU A 61 -6.90 6.71 -2.10
C LEU A 61 -7.98 7.72 -1.67
N ALA A 62 -8.31 7.71 -0.38
CA ALA A 62 -9.34 8.59 0.18
C ALA A 62 -8.94 10.07 0.09
N ALA A 63 -7.66 10.40 0.30
CA ALA A 63 -7.13 11.75 0.16
C ALA A 63 -7.23 12.30 -1.28
N LEU A 64 -7.22 11.42 -2.28
CA LEU A 64 -7.44 11.72 -3.69
C LEU A 64 -8.92 11.66 -4.10
N GLY A 65 -9.83 11.56 -3.13
CA GLY A 65 -11.26 11.63 -3.34
C GLY A 65 -11.95 10.33 -3.74
N ALA A 66 -11.24 9.20 -3.90
CA ALA A 66 -11.85 7.92 -4.24
C ALA A 66 -12.79 7.42 -3.13
N ASN A 67 -13.81 6.64 -3.51
CA ASN A 67 -14.65 5.92 -2.57
C ASN A 67 -14.01 4.56 -2.27
N VAL A 68 -13.65 4.32 -1.01
CA VAL A 68 -12.82 3.17 -0.64
C VAL A 68 -13.59 2.22 0.26
N TYR A 69 -13.59 0.94 -0.08
CA TYR A 69 -14.06 -0.16 0.78
C TYR A 69 -12.84 -0.76 1.49
N CYS A 70 -12.82 -0.64 2.80
CA CYS A 70 -11.73 -1.14 3.65
C CYS A 70 -12.01 -2.56 4.10
N GLY A 71 -11.19 -3.52 3.67
CA GLY A 71 -11.26 -4.92 4.06
C GLY A 71 -9.99 -5.41 4.76
N GLY A 72 -10.17 -6.25 5.77
CA GLY A 72 -9.07 -6.82 6.52
C GLY A 72 -9.50 -7.36 7.87
N LEU A 73 -8.53 -7.81 8.68
CA LEU A 73 -8.76 -8.29 10.02
C LEU A 73 -8.30 -7.28 11.07
N VAL A 74 -9.11 -7.10 12.11
CA VAL A 74 -8.75 -6.37 13.32
C VAL A 74 -9.19 -7.15 14.55
N GLY A 75 -8.54 -6.93 15.69
CA GLY A 75 -8.98 -7.50 16.96
C GLY A 75 -10.28 -6.87 17.45
N LYS A 76 -10.94 -7.51 18.42
CA LYS A 76 -12.02 -6.89 19.19
C LYS A 76 -11.45 -6.07 20.35
N ASP A 77 -10.71 -5.01 20.02
CA ASP A 77 -9.96 -4.18 20.97
C ASP A 77 -10.11 -2.68 20.68
N LYS A 78 -9.59 -1.85 21.59
CA LYS A 78 -9.63 -0.39 21.46
C LYS A 78 -8.82 0.14 20.28
N ASN A 79 -7.80 -0.60 19.84
CA ASN A 79 -6.99 -0.20 18.70
C ASN A 79 -7.77 -0.38 17.39
N ALA A 80 -8.64 -1.39 17.30
CA ALA A 80 -9.59 -1.53 16.18
C ALA A 80 -10.51 -0.32 16.08
N GLU A 81 -11.10 0.13 17.19
CA GLU A 81 -11.95 1.31 17.23
C GLU A 81 -11.17 2.57 16.81
N LYS A 82 -9.96 2.72 17.35
CA LYS A 82 -9.06 3.83 17.02
C LYS A 82 -8.72 3.87 15.53
N LEU A 83 -8.40 2.71 14.93
CA LEU A 83 -8.09 2.56 13.51
C LEU A 83 -9.30 2.92 12.64
N ILE A 84 -10.47 2.33 12.94
CA ILE A 84 -11.70 2.55 12.16
C ILE A 84 -12.13 4.02 12.22
N ASN A 85 -12.06 4.64 13.41
CA ASN A 85 -12.43 6.04 13.60
C ASN A 85 -11.44 7.03 12.95
N ALA A 86 -10.24 6.58 12.60
CA ALA A 86 -9.24 7.41 11.93
C ALA A 86 -9.45 7.54 10.42
N PHE A 87 -10.26 6.68 9.81
CA PHE A 87 -10.52 6.75 8.38
C PHE A 87 -11.37 7.97 8.00
N PRO A 88 -11.11 8.58 6.83
CA PRO A 88 -11.95 9.62 6.25
C PRO A 88 -13.38 9.12 5.95
N LYS A 89 -14.33 10.05 5.79
CA LYS A 89 -15.76 9.75 5.59
C LYS A 89 -16.09 9.00 4.29
N ASN A 90 -15.23 9.06 3.30
CA ASN A 90 -15.34 8.35 2.01
C ASN A 90 -14.75 6.93 2.07
N VAL A 91 -14.49 6.41 3.27
CA VAL A 91 -14.06 5.03 3.50
C VAL A 91 -15.19 4.24 4.17
N ASP A 92 -15.62 3.19 3.52
CA ASP A 92 -16.57 2.21 4.05
C ASP A 92 -15.81 1.05 4.68
N CYS A 93 -16.06 0.77 5.96
CA CYS A 93 -15.37 -0.25 6.75
C CYS A 93 -16.17 -1.57 6.88
N ASN A 94 -17.22 -1.77 6.08
CA ASN A 94 -18.08 -2.96 6.18
C ASN A 94 -17.40 -4.27 5.76
N LEU A 95 -16.23 -4.20 5.08
CA LEU A 95 -15.44 -5.38 4.75
C LEU A 95 -14.42 -5.75 5.85
N ILE A 96 -14.35 -4.99 6.96
CA ILE A 96 -13.49 -5.31 8.09
C ILE A 96 -14.14 -6.43 8.92
N LEU A 97 -13.38 -7.49 9.17
CA LEU A 97 -13.77 -8.56 10.09
C LEU A 97 -13.08 -8.37 11.44
N LYS A 98 -13.89 -8.28 12.52
CA LYS A 98 -13.40 -8.23 13.90
C LYS A 98 -13.30 -9.64 14.46
N VAL A 99 -12.10 -10.03 14.91
CA VAL A 99 -11.81 -11.39 15.40
C VAL A 99 -11.35 -11.36 16.87
N ASP A 100 -11.56 -12.47 17.60
CA ASP A 100 -11.20 -12.59 19.02
C ASP A 100 -9.78 -13.13 19.23
N ASN A 101 -9.25 -13.80 18.22
CA ASN A 101 -8.06 -14.65 18.32
C ASN A 101 -6.75 -13.92 17.98
N ARG A 102 -6.78 -12.62 17.67
CA ARG A 102 -5.60 -11.80 17.40
C ARG A 102 -5.82 -10.34 17.80
N PRO A 103 -4.78 -9.61 18.23
CA PRO A 103 -4.87 -8.18 18.45
C PRO A 103 -4.91 -7.41 17.12
N THR A 104 -5.45 -6.19 17.15
CA THR A 104 -5.20 -5.22 16.08
C THR A 104 -3.71 -4.90 16.03
N ILE A 105 -3.13 -4.94 14.83
CA ILE A 105 -1.69 -4.72 14.66
C ILE A 105 -1.34 -3.27 14.99
N VAL A 106 -0.41 -3.10 15.93
CA VAL A 106 0.12 -1.78 16.32
C VAL A 106 1.64 -1.84 16.34
N LYS A 107 2.27 -0.86 15.70
CA LYS A 107 3.73 -0.66 15.74
C LYS A 107 4.03 0.67 16.41
N LYS A 108 4.45 0.61 17.67
CA LYS A 108 4.70 1.81 18.48
C LYS A 108 6.21 2.09 18.55
N ARG A 109 6.60 3.28 18.11
CA ARG A 109 7.98 3.76 18.12
C ARG A 109 8.18 4.79 19.22
N VAL A 110 9.19 4.60 20.05
CA VAL A 110 9.62 5.57 21.05
C VAL A 110 10.83 6.33 20.50
N ILE A 111 10.67 7.65 20.35
CA ILE A 111 11.65 8.53 19.72
C ILE A 111 12.06 9.62 20.73
N ALA A 112 13.36 9.80 20.91
CA ALA A 112 13.91 10.91 21.70
C ALA A 112 14.81 11.78 20.81
N GLY A 113 14.41 13.04 20.63
CA GLY A 113 15.06 13.93 19.67
C GLY A 113 14.93 13.37 18.25
N HIS A 114 16.04 12.95 17.65
CA HIS A 114 16.08 12.36 16.30
C HIS A 114 16.36 10.85 16.30
N GLN A 115 16.41 10.20 17.48
CA GLN A 115 16.78 8.80 17.59
C GLN A 115 15.59 7.93 18.00
N GLN A 116 15.32 6.87 17.25
CA GLN A 116 14.41 5.82 17.68
C GLN A 116 15.11 4.96 18.74
N LEU A 117 14.56 4.92 19.95
CA LEU A 117 15.12 4.16 21.08
C LEU A 117 14.58 2.73 21.11
N LEU A 118 13.28 2.57 20.76
CA LEU A 118 12.60 1.31 20.91
C LEU A 118 11.44 1.24 19.91
N ARG A 119 11.09 0.01 19.46
CA ARG A 119 9.84 -0.30 18.78
C ARG A 119 9.13 -1.42 19.54
N LEU A 120 7.86 -1.21 19.80
CA LEU A 120 6.97 -2.18 20.42
C LEU A 120 5.96 -2.61 19.36
N ASP A 121 5.87 -3.91 19.09
CA ASP A 121 4.98 -4.46 18.09
C ASP A 121 3.91 -5.33 18.78
N TRP A 122 2.65 -4.95 18.64
CA TRP A 122 1.49 -5.78 18.98
C TRP A 122 1.05 -6.45 17.69
N GLU A 123 1.50 -7.65 17.47
CA GLU A 123 1.17 -8.46 16.31
C GLU A 123 1.35 -9.94 16.62
N GLU A 124 0.53 -10.76 15.98
CA GLU A 124 0.68 -12.21 15.99
C GLU A 124 0.68 -12.70 14.53
N GLU A 125 1.55 -13.65 14.21
CA GLU A 125 1.52 -14.37 12.94
C GLU A 125 0.36 -15.37 12.99
N PHE A 126 -0.77 -14.97 12.44
CA PHE A 126 -1.98 -15.78 12.46
C PHE A 126 -2.60 -15.80 11.07
N TYR A 127 -2.69 -17.00 10.50
CA TYR A 127 -3.34 -17.17 9.21
C TYR A 127 -4.87 -17.19 9.40
N ILE A 128 -5.55 -16.47 8.52
CA ILE A 128 -7.01 -16.49 8.42
C ILE A 128 -7.50 -17.92 8.19
N ASN A 129 -8.59 -18.30 8.85
CA ASN A 129 -9.23 -19.59 8.65
C ASN A 129 -10.27 -19.56 7.51
N GLU A 130 -10.79 -20.73 7.13
CA GLU A 130 -11.71 -20.86 6.00
C GLU A 130 -13.03 -20.12 6.20
N ASP A 131 -13.57 -20.10 7.42
CA ASP A 131 -14.82 -19.40 7.74
C ASP A 131 -14.63 -17.89 7.60
N GLU A 132 -13.53 -17.35 8.11
CA GLU A 132 -13.15 -15.96 7.99
C GLU A 132 -12.90 -15.56 6.51
N GLU A 133 -12.22 -16.41 5.72
CA GLU A 133 -12.06 -16.22 4.28
C GLU A 133 -13.41 -16.13 3.56
N ASN A 134 -14.33 -17.04 3.89
CA ASN A 134 -15.65 -17.09 3.24
C ASN A 134 -16.47 -15.83 3.56
N ILE A 135 -16.40 -15.32 4.80
CA ILE A 135 -17.06 -14.05 5.18
C ILE A 135 -16.51 -12.89 4.34
N ILE A 136 -15.20 -12.78 4.19
CA ILE A 136 -14.58 -11.71 3.38
C ILE A 136 -15.02 -11.82 1.92
N ILE A 137 -15.02 -13.03 1.36
CA ILE A 137 -15.43 -13.24 -0.04
C ILE A 137 -16.91 -12.92 -0.25
N GLU A 138 -17.79 -13.35 0.63
CA GLU A 138 -19.23 -13.03 0.52
C GLU A 138 -19.47 -11.52 0.65
N ASN A 139 -18.82 -10.85 1.58
CA ASN A 139 -18.91 -9.41 1.71
C ASN A 139 -18.40 -8.70 0.44
N LEU A 140 -17.27 -9.13 -0.13
CA LEU A 140 -16.74 -8.57 -1.37
C LEU A 140 -17.68 -8.81 -2.56
N LYS A 141 -18.31 -9.98 -2.68
CA LYS A 141 -19.29 -10.29 -3.74
C LYS A 141 -20.45 -9.32 -3.75
N ASN A 142 -20.90 -8.85 -2.60
CA ASN A 142 -22.02 -7.90 -2.51
C ASN A 142 -21.68 -6.55 -3.17
N HIS A 143 -20.39 -6.21 -3.28
CA HIS A 143 -19.91 -4.94 -3.83
C HIS A 143 -19.22 -5.08 -5.20
N ILE A 144 -18.86 -6.30 -5.63
CA ILE A 144 -17.97 -6.53 -6.78
C ILE A 144 -18.43 -5.83 -8.07
N LYS A 145 -19.74 -5.76 -8.32
CA LYS A 145 -20.31 -5.16 -9.54
C LYS A 145 -20.19 -3.63 -9.59
N GLU A 146 -19.96 -2.98 -8.47
CA GLU A 146 -19.79 -1.54 -8.39
C GLU A 146 -18.32 -1.11 -8.29
N LEU A 147 -17.42 -2.08 -8.04
CA LEU A 147 -15.99 -1.80 -7.90
C LEU A 147 -15.33 -1.63 -9.28
N ASN A 148 -14.45 -0.64 -9.37
CA ASN A 148 -13.57 -0.43 -10.51
C ASN A 148 -12.24 -1.20 -10.36
N ALA A 149 -11.76 -1.37 -9.11
CA ALA A 149 -10.56 -2.11 -8.82
C ALA A 149 -10.56 -2.68 -7.39
N VAL A 150 -9.70 -3.68 -7.18
CA VAL A 150 -9.33 -4.22 -5.86
C VAL A 150 -7.81 -4.09 -5.70
N ILE A 151 -7.36 -3.63 -4.54
CA ILE A 151 -5.95 -3.64 -4.14
C ILE A 151 -5.76 -4.70 -3.07
N LEU A 152 -4.79 -5.60 -3.26
CA LEU A 152 -4.31 -6.53 -2.25
C LEU A 152 -3.01 -5.98 -1.67
N SER A 153 -3.02 -5.57 -0.39
CA SER A 153 -1.86 -4.97 0.29
C SER A 153 -1.31 -5.96 1.31
N ASP A 154 -0.21 -6.63 0.93
CA ASP A 154 0.41 -7.71 1.70
C ASP A 154 1.56 -7.22 2.57
N TYR A 155 1.42 -7.39 3.88
CA TYR A 155 2.50 -7.18 4.86
C TYR A 155 2.91 -8.47 5.56
N ASN A 156 2.50 -9.63 4.99
CA ASN A 156 2.81 -10.97 5.51
C ASN A 156 2.36 -11.15 6.97
N LYS A 157 1.13 -10.71 7.28
CA LYS A 157 0.53 -10.88 8.61
C LYS A 157 -0.59 -11.92 8.64
N GLY A 158 -0.69 -12.75 7.59
CA GLY A 158 -1.52 -13.94 7.54
C GLY A 158 -2.93 -13.76 6.98
N LEU A 159 -3.31 -12.55 6.54
CA LEU A 159 -4.59 -12.34 5.87
C LEU A 159 -4.58 -12.89 4.44
N LEU A 160 -3.62 -12.45 3.63
CA LEU A 160 -3.58 -12.78 2.20
C LEU A 160 -2.95 -14.16 1.95
N THR A 161 -3.65 -15.20 2.42
CA THR A 161 -3.32 -16.60 2.12
C THR A 161 -3.43 -16.87 0.62
N LYS A 162 -2.85 -17.98 0.15
CA LYS A 162 -3.01 -18.41 -1.23
C LYS A 162 -4.49 -18.65 -1.58
N SER A 163 -5.26 -19.26 -0.65
CA SER A 163 -6.68 -19.53 -0.83
C SER A 163 -7.47 -18.23 -1.02
N LEU A 164 -7.39 -17.31 -0.05
CA LEU A 164 -8.13 -16.05 -0.11
C LEU A 164 -7.74 -15.21 -1.32
N SER A 165 -6.43 -15.08 -1.58
CA SER A 165 -5.91 -14.30 -2.69
C SER A 165 -6.43 -14.79 -4.03
N GLN A 166 -6.42 -16.11 -4.26
CA GLN A 166 -6.93 -16.70 -5.51
C GLN A 166 -8.44 -16.58 -5.63
N LYS A 167 -9.22 -16.73 -4.53
CA LYS A 167 -10.65 -16.47 -4.53
C LYS A 167 -10.97 -15.03 -4.95
N ILE A 168 -10.23 -14.04 -4.43
CA ILE A 168 -10.42 -12.62 -4.78
C ILE A 168 -10.03 -12.35 -6.23
N ILE A 169 -8.86 -12.84 -6.68
CA ILE A 169 -8.38 -12.63 -8.06
C ILE A 169 -9.37 -13.22 -9.07
N ASN A 170 -9.86 -14.44 -8.83
CA ASN A 170 -10.84 -15.09 -9.70
C ASN A 170 -12.15 -14.31 -9.73
N LEU A 171 -12.67 -13.89 -8.56
CA LEU A 171 -13.89 -13.08 -8.47
C LEU A 171 -13.76 -11.76 -9.25
N CYS A 172 -12.61 -11.08 -9.14
CA CYS A 172 -12.32 -9.85 -9.88
C CYS A 172 -12.29 -10.11 -11.40
N ARG A 173 -11.59 -11.16 -11.84
CA ARG A 173 -11.48 -11.51 -13.26
C ARG A 173 -12.85 -11.85 -13.89
N GLU A 174 -13.67 -12.62 -13.19
CA GLU A 174 -15.04 -12.97 -13.62
C GLU A 174 -15.94 -11.74 -13.80
N ASN A 175 -15.65 -10.66 -13.07
CA ASN A 175 -16.43 -9.42 -13.09
C ASN A 175 -15.74 -8.26 -13.84
N ASN A 176 -14.61 -8.50 -14.51
CA ASN A 176 -13.79 -7.48 -15.19
C ASN A 176 -13.32 -6.34 -14.27
N VAL A 177 -13.07 -6.65 -13.00
CA VAL A 177 -12.53 -5.72 -12.00
C VAL A 177 -11.00 -5.85 -11.99
N ILE A 178 -10.31 -4.70 -12.06
CA ILE A 178 -8.84 -4.66 -11.99
C ILE A 178 -8.40 -5.12 -10.60
N VAL A 179 -7.38 -6.00 -10.53
CA VAL A 179 -6.77 -6.38 -9.27
C VAL A 179 -5.27 -6.12 -9.29
N THR A 180 -4.82 -5.24 -8.40
CA THR A 180 -3.40 -4.91 -8.23
C THR A 180 -2.90 -5.37 -6.86
N VAL A 181 -1.63 -5.68 -6.75
CA VAL A 181 -1.06 -6.23 -5.52
C VAL A 181 0.25 -5.55 -5.17
N ASP A 182 0.40 -5.14 -3.91
CA ASP A 182 1.71 -4.85 -3.30
C ASP A 182 2.18 -6.09 -2.52
N PRO A 183 2.99 -6.97 -3.12
CA PRO A 183 3.30 -8.27 -2.55
C PRO A 183 4.54 -8.21 -1.67
N LYS A 184 4.61 -9.08 -0.64
CA LYS A 184 5.89 -9.44 -0.04
C LYS A 184 6.49 -10.65 -0.78
N PRO A 185 7.83 -10.73 -0.93
CA PRO A 185 8.49 -11.78 -1.72
C PRO A 185 8.08 -13.20 -1.34
N LYS A 186 7.87 -13.44 -0.04
CA LYS A 186 7.45 -14.74 0.50
C LYS A 186 6.09 -15.20 -0.04
N ASN A 187 5.18 -14.25 -0.32
CA ASN A 187 3.78 -14.53 -0.67
C ASN A 187 3.46 -14.28 -2.16
N ILE A 188 4.43 -13.84 -2.96
CA ILE A 188 4.16 -13.42 -4.35
C ILE A 188 3.48 -14.52 -5.19
N SER A 189 3.76 -15.79 -4.90
CA SER A 189 3.10 -16.94 -5.54
C SER A 189 1.61 -17.06 -5.23
N ASN A 190 1.11 -16.34 -4.21
CA ASN A 190 -0.31 -16.32 -3.88
C ASN A 190 -1.13 -15.49 -4.89
N PHE A 191 -0.45 -14.63 -5.67
CA PHE A 191 -1.08 -13.61 -6.50
C PHE A 191 -1.03 -13.89 -8.00
N VAL A 192 -0.85 -15.16 -8.36
CA VAL A 192 -0.88 -15.62 -9.78
C VAL A 192 -2.19 -15.17 -10.42
N GLY A 193 -2.09 -14.54 -11.58
CA GLY A 193 -3.25 -14.07 -12.33
C GLY A 193 -3.77 -12.70 -11.90
N ALA A 194 -3.13 -11.95 -11.03
CA ALA A 194 -3.47 -10.55 -10.78
C ALA A 194 -3.27 -9.70 -12.04
N SER A 195 -3.96 -8.53 -12.13
CA SER A 195 -3.75 -7.61 -13.26
C SER A 195 -2.35 -6.98 -13.20
N SER A 196 -1.89 -6.62 -11.99
CA SER A 196 -0.55 -6.06 -11.80
C SER A 196 -0.02 -6.31 -10.40
N ILE A 197 1.32 -6.30 -10.28
CA ILE A 197 2.02 -6.24 -8.99
C ILE A 197 2.99 -5.06 -9.00
N THR A 198 3.32 -4.53 -7.77
CA THR A 198 4.20 -3.36 -7.61
C THR A 198 5.43 -3.64 -6.72
N PRO A 199 6.24 -4.67 -7.00
CA PRO A 199 7.40 -4.97 -6.18
C PRO A 199 8.48 -3.89 -6.31
N ASN A 200 9.30 -3.71 -5.26
CA ASN A 200 10.54 -2.99 -5.42
C ASN A 200 11.62 -3.87 -6.09
N LYS A 201 12.75 -3.26 -6.49
CA LYS A 201 13.86 -3.96 -7.18
C LYS A 201 14.30 -5.22 -6.42
N LYS A 202 14.51 -5.15 -5.10
CA LYS A 202 14.94 -6.29 -4.28
C LYS A 202 13.88 -7.40 -4.24
N GLU A 203 12.62 -7.01 -4.09
CA GLU A 203 11.48 -7.93 -4.09
C GLU A 203 11.32 -8.62 -5.44
N ALA A 204 11.50 -7.88 -6.54
CA ALA A 204 11.45 -8.41 -7.90
C ALA A 204 12.51 -9.50 -8.14
N TYR A 205 13.78 -9.23 -7.79
CA TYR A 205 14.86 -10.22 -7.90
C TYR A 205 14.61 -11.45 -7.04
N ALA A 206 14.19 -11.27 -5.80
CA ALA A 206 13.89 -12.38 -4.89
C ALA A 206 12.76 -13.28 -5.40
N ALA A 207 11.72 -12.69 -6.01
CA ALA A 207 10.55 -13.41 -6.49
C ALA A 207 10.84 -14.39 -7.65
N VAL A 208 11.82 -14.09 -8.48
CA VAL A 208 12.24 -14.96 -9.58
C VAL A 208 13.59 -15.62 -9.33
N GLU A 209 14.12 -15.52 -8.11
CA GLU A 209 15.42 -16.10 -7.71
C GLU A 209 16.58 -15.66 -8.63
N ALA A 210 16.50 -14.40 -9.13
CA ALA A 210 17.48 -13.84 -10.03
C ALA A 210 18.75 -13.38 -9.29
N SER A 211 19.89 -13.43 -9.97
CA SER A 211 21.13 -12.84 -9.47
C SER A 211 21.00 -11.30 -9.43
N PRO A 212 21.53 -10.62 -8.40
CA PRO A 212 21.55 -9.15 -8.37
C PRO A 212 22.24 -8.48 -9.57
N SER A 213 23.04 -9.21 -10.31
CA SER A 213 23.73 -8.77 -11.53
C SER A 213 22.92 -8.96 -12.81
N GLU A 214 21.76 -9.63 -12.74
CA GLU A 214 20.90 -9.86 -13.90
C GLU A 214 20.24 -8.54 -14.34
N ASN A 215 19.99 -8.39 -15.64
CA ASN A 215 19.31 -7.19 -16.14
C ASN A 215 17.88 -7.12 -15.60
N ILE A 216 17.49 -5.98 -15.05
CA ILE A 216 16.15 -5.76 -14.46
C ILE A 216 15.03 -5.98 -15.49
N ASP A 217 15.27 -5.72 -16.77
CA ASP A 217 14.26 -5.92 -17.81
C ASP A 217 13.95 -7.41 -17.99
N ILE A 218 14.98 -8.28 -17.91
CA ILE A 218 14.79 -9.73 -17.91
C ILE A 218 14.03 -10.19 -16.67
N VAL A 219 14.34 -9.61 -15.50
CA VAL A 219 13.67 -9.92 -14.23
C VAL A 219 12.20 -9.53 -14.29
N GLY A 220 11.89 -8.34 -14.83
CA GLY A 220 10.50 -7.86 -14.95
C GLY A 220 9.65 -8.73 -15.89
N GLU A 221 10.19 -9.11 -17.04
CA GLU A 221 9.51 -10.03 -17.97
C GLU A 221 9.32 -11.42 -17.37
N LYS A 222 10.35 -11.97 -16.69
CA LYS A 222 10.23 -13.25 -15.95
C LYS A 222 9.12 -13.19 -14.88
N LEU A 223 8.99 -12.08 -14.16
CA LEU A 223 7.92 -11.90 -13.18
C LEU A 223 6.54 -11.97 -13.84
N LYS A 224 6.37 -11.23 -14.92
CA LYS A 224 5.10 -11.15 -15.65
C LYS A 224 4.68 -12.53 -16.17
N GLU A 225 5.61 -13.26 -16.77
CA GLU A 225 5.38 -14.61 -17.30
C GLU A 225 5.13 -15.62 -16.18
N LYS A 226 6.04 -15.70 -15.18
CA LYS A 226 5.98 -16.69 -14.09
C LYS A 226 4.68 -16.64 -13.31
N TYR A 227 4.15 -15.45 -13.09
CA TYR A 227 2.93 -15.24 -12.29
C TYR A 227 1.68 -14.92 -13.12
N ASN A 228 1.76 -15.04 -14.46
CA ASN A 228 0.65 -14.80 -15.40
C ASN A 228 -0.05 -13.45 -15.14
N LEU A 229 0.75 -12.37 -15.14
CA LEU A 229 0.28 -11.00 -14.88
C LEU A 229 0.05 -10.25 -16.19
N ASP A 230 -0.92 -9.32 -16.20
CA ASP A 230 -1.12 -8.46 -17.37
C ASP A 230 0.02 -7.43 -17.46
N THR A 231 0.50 -6.94 -16.32
CA THR A 231 1.63 -5.98 -16.23
C THR A 231 2.37 -6.09 -14.89
N VAL A 232 3.58 -5.54 -14.83
CA VAL A 232 4.40 -5.42 -13.60
C VAL A 232 4.96 -4.01 -13.54
N LEU A 233 4.83 -3.34 -12.40
CA LEU A 233 5.47 -2.05 -12.13
C LEU A 233 6.57 -2.25 -11.07
N VAL A 234 7.83 -2.27 -11.50
CA VAL A 234 8.96 -2.37 -10.57
C VAL A 234 9.41 -0.98 -10.11
N THR A 235 9.37 -0.73 -8.80
CA THR A 235 9.92 0.51 -8.22
C THR A 235 11.42 0.36 -7.98
N ARG A 236 12.21 1.40 -8.34
CA ARG A 236 13.67 1.35 -8.41
C ARG A 236 14.36 2.48 -7.63
N SER A 237 13.69 2.99 -6.60
CA SER A 237 14.18 4.11 -5.76
C SER A 237 14.58 5.32 -6.59
N GLU A 238 15.85 5.76 -6.50
CA GLU A 238 16.40 6.89 -7.24
C GLU A 238 16.42 6.69 -8.76
N GLU A 239 16.36 5.47 -9.25
CA GLU A 239 16.28 5.16 -10.68
C GLU A 239 14.83 5.33 -11.23
N GLY A 240 13.84 5.58 -10.39
CA GLY A 240 12.43 5.73 -10.78
C GLY A 240 11.68 4.41 -10.82
N MET A 241 11.01 4.10 -11.92
CA MET A 241 10.17 2.90 -12.09
C MET A 241 10.36 2.30 -13.48
N THR A 242 10.12 1.00 -13.61
CA THR A 242 9.99 0.34 -14.90
C THR A 242 8.67 -0.41 -14.96
N LEU A 243 7.87 -0.11 -15.98
CA LEU A 243 6.62 -0.80 -16.27
C LEU A 243 6.86 -1.83 -17.39
N TYR A 244 6.39 -3.05 -17.17
CA TYR A 244 6.43 -4.17 -18.11
C TYR A 244 4.99 -4.52 -18.50
N ASP A 245 4.53 -4.00 -19.63
CA ASP A 245 3.23 -4.37 -20.22
C ASP A 245 3.42 -5.06 -21.58
N LYS A 246 3.06 -4.44 -22.70
CA LYS A 246 3.37 -4.91 -24.06
C LYS A 246 4.76 -4.45 -24.48
N GLU A 247 5.24 -3.39 -23.90
CA GLU A 247 6.53 -2.76 -24.10
C GLU A 247 7.17 -2.49 -22.73
N ILE A 248 8.46 -2.16 -22.70
CA ILE A 248 9.18 -1.80 -21.48
C ILE A 248 9.25 -0.27 -21.40
N HIS A 249 8.64 0.30 -20.36
CA HIS A 249 8.62 1.74 -20.15
C HIS A 249 9.48 2.11 -18.94
N ASN A 250 10.62 2.73 -19.19
CA ASN A 250 11.47 3.28 -18.13
C ASN A 250 11.01 4.70 -17.78
N ILE A 251 10.59 4.90 -16.53
CA ILE A 251 10.05 6.15 -16.01
C ILE A 251 11.02 6.68 -14.95
N PRO A 252 11.84 7.71 -15.29
CA PRO A 252 12.84 8.23 -14.37
C PRO A 252 12.20 8.91 -13.16
N THR A 253 12.90 8.88 -12.01
CA THR A 253 12.42 9.58 -10.80
C THR A 253 12.39 11.09 -11.02
N TYR A 254 11.45 11.75 -10.35
CA TYR A 254 11.37 13.22 -10.31
C TYR A 254 11.61 13.78 -8.90
N ALA A 255 11.88 12.95 -7.92
CA ALA A 255 12.16 13.41 -6.56
C ALA A 255 13.35 14.40 -6.58
N LYS A 256 13.10 15.65 -6.16
CA LYS A 256 14.14 16.68 -6.06
C LYS A 256 14.92 16.54 -4.75
N GLU A 257 14.23 16.24 -3.67
CA GLU A 257 14.79 16.03 -2.34
C GLU A 257 14.06 14.86 -1.69
N VAL A 258 14.79 13.99 -1.02
CA VAL A 258 14.24 12.82 -0.33
C VAL A 258 14.43 13.02 1.16
N TYR A 259 13.33 13.20 1.90
CA TYR A 259 13.33 13.33 3.34
C TYR A 259 12.95 12.00 4.02
N ASP A 260 11.93 11.33 3.52
CA ASP A 260 11.46 10.06 4.09
C ASP A 260 10.81 9.20 2.99
N VAL A 261 11.20 7.94 2.91
CA VAL A 261 10.65 6.98 1.93
C VAL A 261 9.50 6.14 2.51
N THR A 262 9.15 6.36 3.78
CA THR A 262 8.12 5.58 4.47
C THR A 262 6.76 5.78 3.81
N GLY A 263 6.12 4.69 3.38
CA GLY A 263 4.81 4.72 2.73
C GLY A 263 4.82 5.13 1.25
N ALA A 264 5.99 5.34 0.64
CA ALA A 264 6.07 5.67 -0.79
C ALA A 264 5.51 4.54 -1.67
N GLY A 265 5.76 3.27 -1.34
CA GLY A 265 5.18 2.12 -2.03
C GLY A 265 3.66 2.11 -1.94
N ASP A 266 3.10 2.39 -0.76
CA ASP A 266 1.64 2.49 -0.54
C ASP A 266 1.02 3.59 -1.41
N THR A 267 1.70 4.74 -1.52
CA THR A 267 1.26 5.84 -2.39
C THR A 267 1.32 5.44 -3.87
N VAL A 268 2.40 4.77 -4.28
CA VAL A 268 2.57 4.30 -5.66
C VAL A 268 1.47 3.35 -6.07
N ILE A 269 1.21 2.28 -5.30
CA ILE A 269 0.14 1.33 -5.66
C ILE A 269 -1.23 1.99 -5.63
N SER A 270 -1.51 2.87 -4.66
CA SER A 270 -2.77 3.59 -4.56
C SER A 270 -3.04 4.41 -5.82
N VAL A 271 -2.08 5.25 -6.21
CA VAL A 271 -2.24 6.16 -7.36
C VAL A 271 -2.20 5.41 -8.68
N PHE A 272 -1.34 4.40 -8.82
CA PHE A 272 -1.28 3.53 -10.00
C PHE A 272 -2.61 2.85 -10.28
N THR A 273 -3.20 2.24 -9.24
CA THR A 273 -4.49 1.57 -9.36
C THR A 273 -5.62 2.55 -9.63
N LEU A 274 -5.66 3.67 -8.91
CA LEU A 274 -6.69 4.69 -9.04
C LEU A 274 -6.69 5.32 -10.44
N ALA A 275 -5.52 5.67 -10.96
CA ALA A 275 -5.39 6.21 -12.31
C ALA A 275 -5.83 5.20 -13.38
N LYS A 276 -5.43 3.92 -13.22
CA LYS A 276 -5.85 2.85 -14.12
C LYS A 276 -7.36 2.64 -14.08
N ALA A 277 -7.95 2.61 -12.90
CA ALA A 277 -9.40 2.47 -12.68
C ALA A 277 -10.19 3.68 -13.26
N ALA A 278 -9.58 4.87 -13.27
CA ALA A 278 -10.17 6.07 -13.86
C ALA A 278 -10.07 6.13 -15.39
N GLY A 279 -9.45 5.14 -16.05
CA GLY A 279 -9.39 5.01 -17.50
C GLY A 279 -8.02 5.33 -18.14
N ALA A 280 -6.96 5.55 -17.35
CA ALA A 280 -5.61 5.71 -17.87
C ALA A 280 -5.09 4.41 -18.52
N THR A 281 -4.17 4.53 -19.46
CA THR A 281 -3.32 3.39 -19.86
C THR A 281 -2.43 2.96 -18.69
N TRP A 282 -1.83 1.78 -18.73
CA TRP A 282 -0.90 1.36 -17.69
C TRP A 282 0.34 2.29 -17.62
N GLU A 283 0.82 2.75 -18.76
CA GLU A 283 1.93 3.70 -18.84
C GLU A 283 1.57 5.06 -18.21
N GLU A 284 0.41 5.62 -18.54
CA GLU A 284 -0.06 6.87 -17.94
C GLU A 284 -0.24 6.72 -16.42
N ALA A 285 -0.83 5.60 -15.98
CA ALA A 285 -0.99 5.30 -14.56
C ALA A 285 0.35 5.22 -13.82
N ALA A 286 1.37 4.60 -14.43
CA ALA A 286 2.72 4.53 -13.87
C ALA A 286 3.39 5.92 -13.80
N LYS A 287 3.22 6.77 -14.82
CA LYS A 287 3.72 8.15 -14.80
C LYS A 287 3.06 8.99 -13.70
N ILE A 288 1.75 8.84 -13.50
CA ILE A 288 1.00 9.53 -12.44
C ILE A 288 1.46 9.03 -11.06
N ALA A 289 1.63 7.71 -10.90
CA ALA A 289 2.14 7.12 -9.66
C ALA A 289 3.57 7.56 -9.33
N ASN A 290 4.44 7.69 -10.36
CA ASN A 290 5.80 8.20 -10.19
C ASN A 290 5.81 9.67 -9.70
N ALA A 291 4.94 10.51 -10.25
CA ALA A 291 4.78 11.89 -9.77
C ALA A 291 4.33 11.93 -8.30
N ALA A 292 3.34 11.08 -7.92
CA ALA A 292 2.85 10.97 -6.54
C ALA A 292 3.95 10.46 -5.59
N GLY A 293 4.71 9.43 -6.00
CA GLY A 293 5.86 8.92 -5.24
C GLY A 293 6.90 10.02 -4.99
N GLY A 294 7.23 10.81 -6.02
CA GLY A 294 8.14 11.94 -5.91
C GLY A 294 7.68 13.03 -4.95
N ILE A 295 6.36 13.26 -4.82
CA ILE A 295 5.79 14.22 -3.87
C ILE A 295 5.95 13.71 -2.42
N VAL A 296 5.58 12.46 -2.15
CA VAL A 296 5.54 11.95 -0.77
C VAL A 296 6.92 11.76 -0.17
N VAL A 297 7.92 11.37 -0.95
CA VAL A 297 9.30 11.23 -0.43
C VAL A 297 9.93 12.60 -0.06
N GLY A 298 9.37 13.69 -0.55
CA GLY A 298 9.70 15.07 -0.13
C GLY A 298 8.98 15.52 1.15
N LYS A 299 8.18 14.67 1.79
CA LYS A 299 7.46 14.96 3.04
C LYS A 299 7.96 14.07 4.17
N ILE A 300 7.74 14.45 5.42
CA ILE A 300 8.14 13.66 6.59
C ILE A 300 7.01 12.69 6.99
N GLY A 301 7.35 11.44 7.22
CA GLY A 301 6.44 10.36 7.63
C GLY A 301 5.49 9.91 6.52
N THR A 302 4.50 9.09 6.90
CA THR A 302 3.45 8.63 5.97
C THR A 302 2.54 9.80 5.62
N SER A 303 2.79 10.41 4.46
CA SER A 303 2.06 11.57 3.98
C SER A 303 1.22 11.20 2.75
N THR A 304 0.14 11.93 2.52
CA THR A 304 -0.71 11.77 1.33
C THR A 304 -0.45 12.87 0.31
N VAL A 305 -0.94 12.66 -0.91
CA VAL A 305 -0.89 13.61 -2.01
C VAL A 305 -2.27 14.22 -2.22
N SER A 306 -2.36 15.53 -2.41
CA SER A 306 -3.59 16.18 -2.84
C SER A 306 -3.72 16.18 -4.37
N GLU A 307 -4.96 16.28 -4.88
CA GLU A 307 -5.22 16.40 -6.33
C GLU A 307 -4.42 17.55 -6.95
N LYS A 308 -4.36 18.70 -6.28
CA LYS A 308 -3.65 19.88 -6.76
C LYS A 308 -2.15 19.64 -6.89
N GLU A 309 -1.50 19.08 -5.84
CA GLU A 309 -0.07 18.74 -5.87
C GLU A 309 0.23 17.75 -7.01
N LEU A 310 -0.64 16.76 -7.20
CA LEU A 310 -0.47 15.74 -8.22
C LEU A 310 -0.55 16.33 -9.64
N ILE A 311 -1.55 17.18 -9.92
CA ILE A 311 -1.73 17.85 -11.20
C ILE A 311 -0.53 18.77 -11.51
N GLU A 312 -0.15 19.61 -10.55
CA GLU A 312 0.96 20.55 -10.71
C GLU A 312 2.28 19.80 -10.99
N THR A 313 2.56 18.77 -10.19
CA THR A 313 3.78 17.97 -10.34
C THR A 313 3.81 17.22 -11.66
N TYR A 314 2.73 16.54 -12.04
CA TYR A 314 2.64 15.81 -13.31
C TYR A 314 2.86 16.72 -14.50
N ASN A 315 2.22 17.90 -14.51
CA ASN A 315 2.39 18.87 -15.60
C ASN A 315 3.83 19.39 -15.70
N ASN A 316 4.49 19.64 -14.57
CA ASN A 316 5.87 20.07 -14.55
C ASN A 316 6.84 19.02 -15.11
N ILE A 317 6.52 17.74 -14.94
CA ILE A 317 7.37 16.63 -15.44
C ILE A 317 7.11 16.35 -16.92
N TYR A 318 5.84 16.23 -17.32
CA TYR A 318 5.46 15.61 -18.59
C TYR A 318 4.82 16.57 -19.60
N SER A 319 4.47 17.83 -19.22
CA SER A 319 3.87 18.78 -20.17
C SER A 319 4.88 19.77 -20.78
N ASN A 320 6.12 19.77 -20.32
CA ASN A 320 7.21 20.63 -20.83
C ASN A 320 8.17 19.87 -21.77
N ASN A 321 7.80 18.68 -22.21
CA ASN A 321 8.54 17.88 -23.20
C ASN A 321 7.77 17.73 -24.50
#